data_bfdce6b98b8dd3cf20eb602589bf9edf
#
_entry.id   bfdce6b98b8dd3cf20eb602589bf9edf
#
_cell.length_a   1.000
_cell.length_b   1.000
_cell.length_c   1.000
_cell.angle_alpha   90.00
_cell.angle_beta   90.00
_cell.angle_gamma   90.00
#
_symmetry.space_group_name_H-M   'P 1'
#
loop_
_entity.id
_entity.type
_entity.pdbx_description
1 polymer ?
#
loop_
_entity_poly.entity_id
_entity_poly.type
_entity_poly.pdbx_seq_one_letter_code
_entity_poly.pdbx_strand_id
1 'polypeptide(L)'
;MSDSWDDYADGWDDNKDVQKYAQLAFNSLIQKVNCKGLNVLDFGCGTGLLTEKLSTVCNQIVAIDPSVKMAEILSQKHLTNVKVVADYLTPESIQQHVELQKSFDLIVASSVCSFLPNYPKSLSLLTSLLVPNGHWVQWDWAAKNEGDFGLTKQSIEQALIISGLNKRALDVDFSMKAKEEVMDVYIAHGIKPA
;
A
#
# COMPACT_ATOMS: atom_id res chain seq x y z
N MET A 1 19.09 5.99 14.49
CA MET A 1 18.38 4.75 14.87
C MET A 1 17.08 4.80 14.09
N SER A 2 16.86 3.90 13.14
CA SER A 2 15.54 3.79 12.49
C SER A 2 14.60 3.23 13.54
N ASP A 3 13.61 4.02 13.94
CA ASP A 3 12.55 3.54 14.81
C ASP A 3 11.94 2.30 14.13
N SER A 4 11.86 1.21 14.84
CA SER A 4 11.23 -0.01 14.33
C SER A 4 9.72 0.24 14.28
N TRP A 5 9.05 -0.13 13.19
CA TRP A 5 7.59 -0.08 13.10
C TRP A 5 6.91 -0.91 14.20
N ASP A 6 7.62 -1.88 14.78
CA ASP A 6 7.19 -2.62 15.95
C ASP A 6 6.91 -1.72 17.16
N ASP A 7 7.63 -0.61 17.31
CA ASP A 7 7.46 0.32 18.43
C ASP A 7 6.17 1.14 18.35
N TYR A 8 5.58 1.24 17.16
CA TYR A 8 4.33 1.94 16.90
C TYR A 8 3.10 1.03 16.85
N ALA A 9 3.28 -0.29 16.89
CA ALA A 9 2.18 -1.23 16.70
C ALA A 9 1.12 -1.18 17.81
N ASP A 10 1.56 -1.01 19.06
CA ASP A 10 0.66 -0.95 20.20
C ASP A 10 -0.21 0.32 20.16
N GLY A 11 -1.53 0.16 20.13
CA GLY A 11 -2.49 1.26 20.05
C GLY A 11 -2.60 1.93 18.68
N TRP A 12 -1.94 1.40 17.64
CA TRP A 12 -2.02 1.94 16.27
C TRP A 12 -3.46 2.02 15.76
N ASP A 13 -4.25 0.97 16.00
CA ASP A 13 -5.65 0.92 15.60
C ASP A 13 -6.56 1.86 16.40
N ASP A 14 -6.14 2.33 17.59
CA ASP A 14 -6.90 3.31 18.40
C ASP A 14 -6.72 4.74 17.88
N ASN A 15 -5.73 4.98 17.03
CA ASN A 15 -5.47 6.29 16.46
C ASN A 15 -6.53 6.65 15.40
N LYS A 16 -7.38 7.64 15.73
CA LYS A 16 -8.48 8.08 14.85
C LYS A 16 -8.01 8.64 13.51
N ASP A 17 -6.82 9.23 13.44
CA ASP A 17 -6.28 9.76 12.18
C ASP A 17 -5.84 8.64 11.26
N VAL A 18 -5.24 7.57 11.79
CA VAL A 18 -4.88 6.38 11.02
C VAL A 18 -6.14 5.65 10.52
N GLN A 19 -7.14 5.48 11.39
CA GLN A 19 -8.44 4.91 10.99
C GLN A 19 -9.10 5.74 9.87
N LYS A 20 -9.07 7.07 10.00
CA LYS A 20 -9.63 8.00 9.01
C LYS A 20 -8.89 7.92 7.69
N TYR A 21 -7.55 7.84 7.72
CA TYR A 21 -6.73 7.68 6.52
C TYR A 21 -7.13 6.40 5.76
N ALA A 22 -7.16 5.26 6.44
CA ALA A 22 -7.56 3.99 5.85
C ALA A 22 -8.98 4.02 5.28
N GLN A 23 -9.92 4.72 5.94
CA GLN A 23 -11.29 4.88 5.46
C GLN A 23 -11.35 5.73 4.19
N LEU A 24 -10.59 6.84 4.12
CA LEU A 24 -10.55 7.71 2.95
C LEU A 24 -9.91 6.99 1.76
N ALA A 25 -8.79 6.29 1.99
CA ALA A 25 -8.13 5.49 0.96
C ALA A 25 -9.06 4.40 0.40
N PHE A 26 -9.77 3.67 1.26
CA PHE A 26 -10.74 2.66 0.84
C PHE A 26 -11.89 3.27 0.02
N ASN A 27 -12.48 4.38 0.49
CA ASN A 27 -13.57 5.06 -0.22
C ASN A 27 -13.13 5.54 -1.61
N SER A 28 -11.92 6.06 -1.71
CA SER A 28 -11.33 6.49 -2.99
C SER A 28 -11.09 5.29 -3.92
N LEU A 29 -10.55 4.20 -3.38
CA LEU A 29 -10.29 2.99 -4.15
C LEU A 29 -11.54 2.45 -4.85
N ILE A 30 -12.61 2.22 -4.09
CA ILE A 30 -13.85 1.60 -4.63
C ILE A 30 -14.57 2.46 -5.66
N GLN A 31 -14.26 3.76 -5.73
CA GLN A 31 -14.76 4.65 -6.79
C GLN A 31 -13.96 4.52 -8.09
N LYS A 32 -12.72 4.06 -8.03
CA LYS A 32 -11.77 4.00 -9.15
C LYS A 32 -11.57 2.59 -9.69
N VAL A 33 -11.69 1.58 -8.81
CA VAL A 33 -11.47 0.16 -9.14
C VAL A 33 -12.64 -0.66 -8.60
N ASN A 34 -13.21 -1.49 -9.46
CA ASN A 34 -14.18 -2.48 -9.01
C ASN A 34 -13.44 -3.65 -8.33
N CYS A 35 -13.36 -3.59 -7.00
CA CYS A 35 -12.61 -4.56 -6.20
C CYS A 35 -13.28 -5.94 -6.08
N LYS A 36 -14.52 -6.10 -6.54
CA LYS A 36 -15.28 -7.35 -6.37
C LYS A 36 -14.60 -8.53 -7.06
N GLY A 37 -14.23 -9.53 -6.28
CA GLY A 37 -13.64 -10.77 -6.78
C GLY A 37 -12.16 -10.70 -7.13
N LEU A 38 -11.48 -9.56 -6.89
CA LEU A 38 -10.06 -9.41 -7.17
C LEU A 38 -9.19 -10.12 -6.13
N ASN A 39 -8.04 -10.63 -6.58
CA ASN A 39 -6.94 -11.05 -5.73
C ASN A 39 -6.01 -9.87 -5.51
N VAL A 40 -5.78 -9.50 -4.26
CA VAL A 40 -5.13 -8.25 -3.87
C VAL A 40 -3.84 -8.52 -3.10
N LEU A 41 -2.81 -7.73 -3.38
CA LEU A 41 -1.65 -7.56 -2.49
C LEU A 41 -1.79 -6.22 -1.77
N ASP A 42 -1.84 -6.24 -0.43
CA ASP A 42 -1.74 -5.06 0.42
C ASP A 42 -0.30 -4.92 0.91
N PHE A 43 0.45 -4.01 0.28
CA PHE A 43 1.87 -3.82 0.51
C PHE A 43 2.13 -2.75 1.58
N GLY A 44 2.82 -3.13 2.65
CA GLY A 44 3.00 -2.32 3.84
C GLY A 44 1.67 -2.20 4.61
N CYS A 45 1.03 -3.35 4.86
CA CYS A 45 -0.33 -3.41 5.40
C CYS A 45 -0.46 -2.91 6.85
N GLY A 46 0.64 -2.80 7.59
CA GLY A 46 0.63 -2.46 9.01
C GLY A 46 -0.28 -3.40 9.80
N THR A 47 -1.08 -2.83 10.70
CA THR A 47 -2.09 -3.57 11.48
C THR A 47 -3.32 -4.00 10.68
N GLY A 48 -3.37 -3.65 9.37
CA GLY A 48 -4.40 -4.10 8.45
C GLY A 48 -5.70 -3.30 8.44
N LEU A 49 -5.70 -2.03 8.80
CA LEU A 49 -6.92 -1.20 8.77
C LEU A 49 -7.51 -1.07 7.36
N LEU A 50 -6.66 -1.00 6.31
CA LEU A 50 -7.12 -1.04 4.92
C LEU A 50 -7.46 -2.47 4.50
N THR A 51 -6.62 -3.45 4.86
CA THR A 51 -6.84 -4.88 4.60
C THR A 51 -8.22 -5.34 5.08
N GLU A 52 -8.62 -4.94 6.30
CA GLU A 52 -9.92 -5.29 6.89
C GLU A 52 -11.09 -4.80 6.03
N LYS A 53 -11.01 -3.59 5.50
CA LYS A 53 -12.02 -3.04 4.59
C LYS A 53 -12.03 -3.76 3.25
N LEU A 54 -10.86 -4.03 2.68
CA LEU A 54 -10.70 -4.78 1.43
C LEU A 54 -11.25 -6.20 1.56
N SER A 55 -11.11 -6.85 2.73
CA SER A 55 -11.57 -8.22 2.97
C SER A 55 -13.08 -8.38 2.77
N THR A 56 -13.84 -7.31 2.90
CA THR A 56 -15.30 -7.33 2.73
C THR A 56 -15.75 -7.35 1.26
N VAL A 57 -14.87 -6.99 0.33
CA VAL A 57 -15.22 -6.82 -1.10
C VAL A 57 -14.34 -7.63 -2.06
N CYS A 58 -13.11 -7.98 -1.65
CA CYS A 58 -12.16 -8.72 -2.48
C CYS A 58 -12.31 -10.24 -2.32
N ASN A 59 -11.76 -10.99 -3.27
CA ASN A 59 -11.75 -12.46 -3.21
C ASN A 59 -10.72 -12.96 -2.19
N GLN A 60 -9.44 -12.70 -2.46
CA GLN A 60 -8.34 -13.06 -1.57
C GLN A 60 -7.38 -11.90 -1.44
N ILE A 61 -6.77 -11.76 -0.27
CA ILE A 61 -5.78 -10.75 0.01
C ILE A 61 -4.53 -11.41 0.57
N VAL A 62 -3.39 -11.05 0.03
CA VAL A 62 -2.09 -11.23 0.68
C VAL A 62 -1.70 -9.89 1.25
N ALA A 63 -1.43 -9.82 2.55
CA ALA A 63 -1.03 -8.62 3.25
C ALA A 63 0.40 -8.81 3.73
N ILE A 64 1.32 -7.94 3.32
CA ILE A 64 2.74 -8.03 3.67
C ILE A 64 3.20 -6.79 4.41
N ASP A 65 3.89 -7.00 5.52
CA ASP A 65 4.54 -5.94 6.29
C ASP A 65 5.82 -6.48 6.95
N PRO A 66 6.93 -5.73 6.99
CA PRO A 66 8.15 -6.19 7.64
C PRO A 66 8.07 -6.14 9.17
N SER A 67 7.13 -5.40 9.75
CA SER A 67 6.92 -5.38 11.20
C SER A 67 6.19 -6.63 11.66
N VAL A 68 6.86 -7.45 12.47
CA VAL A 68 6.28 -8.68 13.02
C VAL A 68 5.07 -8.36 13.91
N LYS A 69 5.16 -7.32 14.75
CA LYS A 69 4.05 -6.93 15.64
C LYS A 69 2.84 -6.43 14.87
N MET A 70 3.05 -5.62 13.82
CA MET A 70 1.95 -5.16 12.96
C MET A 70 1.24 -6.35 12.31
N ALA A 71 2.01 -7.27 11.72
CA ALA A 71 1.50 -8.48 11.09
C ALA A 71 0.75 -9.40 12.07
N GLU A 72 1.23 -9.51 13.31
CA GLU A 72 0.57 -10.26 14.38
C GLU A 72 -0.80 -9.66 14.72
N ILE A 73 -0.90 -8.33 14.86
CA ILE A 73 -2.16 -7.63 15.11
C ILE A 73 -3.16 -7.92 13.98
N LEU A 74 -2.72 -7.82 12.72
CA LEU A 74 -3.57 -8.16 11.58
C LEU A 74 -4.01 -9.62 11.63
N SER A 75 -3.12 -10.54 11.94
CA SER A 75 -3.41 -11.98 12.03
C SER A 75 -4.47 -12.29 13.10
N GLN A 76 -4.46 -11.53 14.21
CA GLN A 76 -5.44 -11.67 15.30
C GLN A 76 -6.87 -11.20 14.90
N LYS A 77 -7.02 -10.46 13.81
CA LYS A 77 -8.34 -10.10 13.27
C LYS A 77 -9.08 -11.27 12.61
N HIS A 78 -8.40 -12.39 12.39
CA HIS A 78 -8.95 -13.65 11.88
C HIS A 78 -9.76 -13.50 10.58
N LEU A 79 -9.31 -12.65 9.66
CA LEU A 79 -9.97 -12.42 8.37
C LEU A 79 -9.81 -13.66 7.48
N THR A 80 -10.90 -14.30 7.11
CA THR A 80 -10.91 -15.65 6.49
C THR A 80 -10.30 -15.69 5.09
N ASN A 81 -10.29 -14.55 4.37
CA ASN A 81 -9.75 -14.41 3.01
C ASN A 81 -8.42 -13.64 2.96
N VAL A 82 -7.76 -13.46 4.10
CA VAL A 82 -6.47 -12.76 4.21
C VAL A 82 -5.36 -13.74 4.61
N LYS A 83 -4.23 -13.65 3.91
CA LYS A 83 -2.97 -14.30 4.27
C LYS A 83 -1.97 -13.22 4.63
N VAL A 84 -1.40 -13.30 5.83
CA VAL A 84 -0.44 -12.33 6.35
C VAL A 84 0.97 -12.86 6.19
N VAL A 85 1.87 -12.03 5.68
CA VAL A 85 3.30 -12.32 5.51
C VAL A 85 4.08 -11.26 6.29
N ALA A 86 4.81 -11.69 7.33
CA ALA A 86 5.67 -10.83 8.13
C ALA A 86 7.09 -10.83 7.55
N ASP A 87 7.32 -10.08 6.49
CA ASP A 87 8.62 -10.02 5.81
C ASP A 87 8.75 -8.77 4.93
N TYR A 88 9.97 -8.44 4.54
CA TYR A 88 10.22 -7.47 3.46
C TYR A 88 9.88 -8.07 2.11
N LEU A 89 9.31 -7.27 1.20
CA LEU A 89 9.12 -7.71 -0.18
C LEU A 89 10.45 -7.64 -0.94
N THR A 90 11.03 -8.79 -1.20
CA THR A 90 12.27 -8.98 -1.96
C THR A 90 12.12 -10.14 -2.95
N PRO A 91 13.01 -10.27 -3.96
CA PRO A 91 12.99 -11.44 -4.83
C PRO A 91 13.12 -12.77 -4.05
N GLU A 92 13.85 -12.76 -2.93
CA GLU A 92 14.06 -13.93 -2.07
C GLU A 92 12.78 -14.26 -1.31
N SER A 93 12.11 -13.27 -0.68
CA SER A 93 10.87 -13.51 0.05
C SER A 93 9.72 -13.97 -0.88
N ILE A 94 9.68 -13.48 -2.12
CA ILE A 94 8.73 -13.98 -3.13
C ILE A 94 8.94 -15.47 -3.41
N GLN A 95 10.19 -15.96 -3.41
CA GLN A 95 10.47 -17.39 -3.59
C GLN A 95 10.16 -18.22 -2.34
N GLN A 96 10.28 -17.63 -1.16
CA GLN A 96 10.07 -18.33 0.12
C GLN A 96 8.59 -18.42 0.51
N HIS A 97 7.78 -17.43 0.18
CA HIS A 97 6.37 -17.37 0.54
C HIS A 97 5.48 -17.73 -0.67
N VAL A 98 4.84 -18.89 -0.62
CA VAL A 98 3.95 -19.37 -1.69
C VAL A 98 2.79 -18.40 -2.00
N GLU A 99 2.38 -17.63 -1.02
CA GLU A 99 1.35 -16.59 -1.14
C GLU A 99 1.77 -15.49 -2.11
N LEU A 100 3.07 -15.15 -2.15
CA LEU A 100 3.65 -14.10 -3.01
C LEU A 100 4.00 -14.60 -4.42
N GLN A 101 3.99 -15.92 -4.67
CA GLN A 101 4.27 -16.50 -5.99
C GLN A 101 3.08 -16.41 -6.95
N LYS A 102 1.97 -15.83 -6.50
CA LYS A 102 0.77 -15.60 -7.31
C LYS A 102 0.84 -14.23 -7.97
N SER A 103 0.10 -14.08 -9.07
CA SER A 103 -0.14 -12.77 -9.66
C SER A 103 -1.39 -12.14 -9.06
N PHE A 104 -1.38 -10.81 -8.95
CA PHE A 104 -2.45 -10.01 -8.33
C PHE A 104 -3.18 -9.16 -9.37
N ASP A 105 -4.50 -9.04 -9.23
CA ASP A 105 -5.32 -8.15 -10.04
C ASP A 105 -5.17 -6.69 -9.59
N LEU A 106 -4.89 -6.49 -8.29
CA LEU A 106 -4.72 -5.19 -7.65
C LEU A 106 -3.59 -5.27 -6.63
N ILE A 107 -2.72 -4.29 -6.64
CA ILE A 107 -1.77 -4.03 -5.55
C ILE A 107 -2.08 -2.66 -4.98
N VAL A 108 -2.25 -2.58 -3.67
CA VAL A 108 -2.43 -1.33 -2.94
C VAL A 108 -1.24 -1.06 -2.02
N ALA A 109 -0.92 0.21 -1.81
CA ALA A 109 0.09 0.69 -0.88
C ALA A 109 -0.41 1.97 -0.21
N SER A 110 -0.54 1.96 1.11
CA SER A 110 -1.15 3.04 1.87
C SER A 110 -0.17 3.62 2.88
N SER A 111 0.39 4.81 2.60
CA SER A 111 1.38 5.49 3.43
C SER A 111 2.65 4.66 3.69
N VAL A 112 3.18 4.03 2.66
CA VAL A 112 4.36 3.16 2.75
C VAL A 112 5.47 3.52 1.78
N CYS A 113 5.15 4.03 0.58
CA CYS A 113 6.14 4.19 -0.50
C CYS A 113 7.20 5.24 -0.18
N SER A 114 6.87 6.26 0.62
CA SER A 114 7.81 7.29 1.07
C SER A 114 8.89 6.77 2.03
N PHE A 115 8.70 5.60 2.62
CA PHE A 115 9.68 4.96 3.52
C PHE A 115 10.60 3.96 2.80
N LEU A 116 10.38 3.72 1.51
CA LEU A 116 11.17 2.75 0.76
C LEU A 116 12.55 3.33 0.41
N PRO A 117 13.65 2.60 0.67
CA PRO A 117 15.00 3.06 0.36
C PRO A 117 15.22 3.35 -1.14
N ASN A 118 14.51 2.62 -2.00
CA ASN A 118 14.52 2.81 -3.45
C ASN A 118 13.12 2.55 -4.01
N TYR A 119 12.27 3.57 -3.93
CA TYR A 119 10.87 3.48 -4.34
C TYR A 119 10.69 3.01 -5.80
N PRO A 120 11.41 3.54 -6.83
CA PRO A 120 11.24 3.06 -8.20
C PRO A 120 11.58 1.58 -8.39
N LYS A 121 12.64 1.09 -7.72
CA LYS A 121 13.02 -0.32 -7.77
C LYS A 121 11.96 -1.21 -7.10
N SER A 122 11.47 -0.80 -5.95
CA SER A 122 10.40 -1.53 -5.24
C SER A 122 9.11 -1.56 -6.06
N LEU A 123 8.74 -0.43 -6.70
CA LEU A 123 7.57 -0.39 -7.57
C LEU A 123 7.73 -1.30 -8.80
N SER A 124 8.91 -1.37 -9.39
CA SER A 124 9.18 -2.31 -10.50
C SER A 124 9.00 -3.77 -10.07
N LEU A 125 9.45 -4.13 -8.86
CA LEU A 125 9.24 -5.47 -8.31
C LEU A 125 7.74 -5.74 -8.06
N LEU A 126 7.02 -4.80 -7.46
CA LEU A 126 5.57 -4.89 -7.25
C LEU A 126 4.82 -5.03 -8.58
N THR A 127 5.20 -4.24 -9.60
CA THR A 127 4.59 -4.33 -10.93
C THR A 127 4.80 -5.71 -11.57
N SER A 128 5.91 -6.40 -11.28
CA SER A 128 6.14 -7.75 -11.80
C SER A 128 5.11 -8.76 -11.27
N LEU A 129 4.55 -8.53 -10.09
CA LEU A 129 3.53 -9.37 -9.45
C LEU A 129 2.10 -9.09 -9.96
N LEU A 130 1.87 -8.01 -10.71
CA LEU A 130 0.57 -7.74 -11.31
C LEU A 130 0.31 -8.64 -12.53
N VAL A 131 -0.92 -9.04 -12.71
CA VAL A 131 -1.40 -9.58 -13.99
C VAL A 131 -1.36 -8.50 -15.08
N PRO A 132 -1.34 -8.84 -16.38
CA PRO A 132 -1.63 -7.90 -17.45
C PRO A 132 -2.98 -7.19 -17.20
N ASN A 133 -3.04 -5.87 -17.40
CA ASN A 133 -4.15 -4.99 -17.03
C ASN A 133 -4.45 -4.89 -15.52
N GLY A 134 -3.60 -5.43 -14.67
CA GLY A 134 -3.70 -5.30 -13.21
C GLY A 134 -3.43 -3.87 -12.76
N HIS A 135 -4.00 -3.52 -11.61
CA HIS A 135 -4.01 -2.18 -11.06
C HIS A 135 -2.96 -2.02 -9.96
N TRP A 136 -2.23 -0.92 -10.00
CA TRP A 136 -1.44 -0.36 -8.91
C TRP A 136 -2.16 0.86 -8.36
N VAL A 137 -2.40 0.94 -7.04
CA VAL A 137 -2.97 2.13 -6.38
C VAL A 137 -2.22 2.41 -5.09
N GLN A 138 -1.68 3.62 -4.96
CA GLN A 138 -1.01 4.07 -3.73
C GLN A 138 -1.59 5.36 -3.22
N TRP A 139 -1.48 5.57 -1.90
CA TRP A 139 -1.69 6.84 -1.21
C TRP A 139 -0.46 7.16 -0.40
N ASP A 140 0.11 8.34 -0.61
CA ASP A 140 1.26 8.83 0.16
C ASP A 140 1.12 10.32 0.44
N TRP A 141 1.73 10.75 1.53
CA TRP A 141 1.80 12.15 1.89
C TRP A 141 2.50 12.95 0.80
N ALA A 142 1.92 14.11 0.45
CA ALA A 142 2.43 14.98 -0.59
C ALA A 142 3.59 15.82 -0.07
N ALA A 143 4.80 15.55 -0.56
CA ALA A 143 5.96 16.41 -0.33
C ALA A 143 5.96 17.57 -1.33
N LYS A 144 6.36 18.76 -0.86
CA LYS A 144 6.54 19.95 -1.71
C LYS A 144 7.85 19.91 -2.47
N ASN A 145 8.91 19.45 -1.80
CA ASN A 145 10.25 19.33 -2.35
C ASN A 145 10.85 17.96 -2.09
N GLU A 146 11.86 17.59 -2.86
CA GLU A 146 12.67 16.40 -2.58
C GLU A 146 13.35 16.53 -1.20
N GLY A 147 13.25 15.49 -0.39
CA GLY A 147 13.78 15.46 0.98
C GLY A 147 12.80 15.89 2.07
N ASP A 148 11.66 16.48 1.73
CA ASP A 148 10.56 16.68 2.66
C ASP A 148 9.90 15.32 3.00
N PHE A 149 9.12 15.28 4.08
CA PHE A 149 8.34 14.09 4.42
C PHE A 149 7.27 13.82 3.35
N GLY A 150 7.22 12.59 2.86
CA GLY A 150 6.30 12.15 1.81
C GLY A 150 6.99 11.98 0.45
N LEU A 151 6.21 12.00 -0.62
CA LEU A 151 6.68 11.89 -2.00
C LEU A 151 6.26 13.11 -2.82
N THR A 152 7.17 13.59 -3.69
CA THR A 152 6.81 14.62 -4.66
C THR A 152 6.01 14.01 -5.82
N LYS A 153 5.16 14.82 -6.46
CA LYS A 153 4.43 14.39 -7.66
C LYS A 153 5.39 13.90 -8.75
N GLN A 154 6.54 14.55 -8.87
CA GLN A 154 7.57 14.21 -9.85
C GLN A 154 8.22 12.85 -9.56
N SER A 155 8.56 12.55 -8.30
CA SER A 155 9.15 11.26 -7.92
C SER A 155 8.18 10.11 -8.15
N ILE A 156 6.90 10.31 -7.86
CA ILE A 156 5.86 9.32 -8.14
C ILE A 156 5.73 9.08 -9.66
N GLU A 157 5.65 10.14 -10.46
CA GLU A 157 5.52 10.03 -11.91
C GLU A 157 6.70 9.30 -12.55
N GLN A 158 7.91 9.62 -12.12
CA GLN A 158 9.11 8.90 -12.57
C GLN A 158 9.10 7.42 -12.20
N ALA A 159 8.67 7.08 -10.99
CA ALA A 159 8.58 5.70 -10.56
C ALA A 159 7.54 4.88 -11.37
N LEU A 160 6.38 5.48 -11.69
CA LEU A 160 5.39 4.86 -12.57
C LEU A 160 5.97 4.59 -13.97
N ILE A 161 6.70 5.55 -14.54
CA ILE A 161 7.34 5.40 -15.86
C ILE A 161 8.41 4.28 -15.82
N ILE A 162 9.30 4.31 -14.83
CA ILE A 162 10.39 3.31 -14.69
C ILE A 162 9.82 1.91 -14.52
N SER A 163 8.72 1.75 -13.78
CA SER A 163 8.08 0.46 -13.56
C SER A 163 7.20 -0.01 -14.73
N GLY A 164 7.06 0.80 -15.78
CA GLY A 164 6.28 0.46 -16.98
C GLY A 164 4.77 0.52 -16.78
N LEU A 165 4.30 1.22 -15.76
CA LEU A 165 2.86 1.40 -15.51
C LEU A 165 2.27 2.52 -16.35
N ASN A 166 1.14 2.28 -16.98
CA ASN A 166 0.33 3.29 -17.64
C ASN A 166 -0.42 4.12 -16.60
N LYS A 167 -0.02 5.37 -16.39
CA LYS A 167 -0.63 6.29 -15.44
C LYS A 167 -2.11 6.54 -15.78
N ARG A 168 -3.01 6.37 -14.80
CA ARG A 168 -4.43 6.69 -14.86
C ARG A 168 -4.79 7.94 -14.07
N ALA A 169 -4.20 8.08 -12.88
CA ALA A 169 -4.36 9.26 -12.04
C ALA A 169 -3.08 9.53 -11.26
N LEU A 170 -2.82 10.79 -10.97
CA LEU A 170 -1.81 11.26 -10.02
C LEU A 170 -2.22 12.66 -9.56
N ASP A 171 -2.99 12.73 -8.50
CA ASP A 171 -3.58 13.97 -8.00
C ASP A 171 -3.71 13.94 -6.47
N VAL A 172 -4.04 15.10 -5.87
CA VAL A 172 -4.46 15.14 -4.47
C VAL A 172 -5.80 14.42 -4.35
N ASP A 173 -5.85 13.41 -3.48
CA ASP A 173 -7.06 12.62 -3.25
C ASP A 173 -7.85 13.14 -2.05
N PHE A 174 -7.14 13.43 -0.97
CA PHE A 174 -7.71 14.04 0.23
C PHE A 174 -6.62 14.79 1.01
N SER A 175 -7.04 15.57 2.01
CA SER A 175 -6.14 16.26 2.93
C SER A 175 -6.47 15.87 4.36
N MET A 176 -5.46 15.77 5.19
CA MET A 176 -5.60 15.43 6.60
C MET A 176 -4.69 16.27 7.47
N LYS A 177 -5.08 16.45 8.73
CA LYS A 177 -4.21 17.03 9.73
C LYS A 177 -3.11 16.03 10.08
N ALA A 178 -1.86 16.45 9.89
CA ALA A 178 -0.67 15.72 10.29
C ALA A 178 0.09 16.60 11.28
N LYS A 179 0.10 16.21 12.55
CA LYS A 179 0.60 17.04 13.66
C LYS A 179 -0.15 18.38 13.72
N GLU A 180 0.53 19.51 13.49
CA GLU A 180 -0.04 20.86 13.55
C GLU A 180 -0.48 21.39 12.18
N GLU A 181 -0.14 20.72 11.08
CA GLU A 181 -0.38 21.17 9.70
C GLU A 181 -1.40 20.29 8.98
N VAL A 182 -2.06 20.86 7.98
CA VAL A 182 -2.86 20.10 7.02
C VAL A 182 -1.95 19.70 5.88
N MET A 183 -1.84 18.42 5.62
CA MET A 183 -1.06 17.84 4.52
C MET A 183 -2.00 17.16 3.52
N ASP A 184 -1.66 17.34 2.27
CA ASP A 184 -2.32 16.62 1.19
C ASP A 184 -1.81 15.19 1.10
N VAL A 185 -2.65 14.30 0.58
CA VAL A 185 -2.31 12.93 0.25
C VAL A 185 -2.53 12.75 -1.25
N TYR A 186 -1.47 12.35 -1.95
CA TYR A 186 -1.57 11.97 -3.34
C TYR A 186 -2.14 10.56 -3.47
N ILE A 187 -3.02 10.38 -4.47
CA ILE A 187 -3.27 9.07 -5.05
C ILE A 187 -2.48 8.93 -6.34
N ALA A 188 -1.83 7.78 -6.53
CA ALA A 188 -1.31 7.39 -7.82
C ALA A 188 -1.94 6.07 -8.25
N HIS A 189 -2.55 6.07 -9.43
CA HIS A 189 -3.16 4.90 -10.04
C HIS A 189 -2.49 4.60 -11.38
N GLY A 190 -1.92 3.42 -11.50
CA GLY A 190 -1.31 2.90 -12.72
C GLY A 190 -1.91 1.55 -13.12
N ILE A 191 -1.81 1.22 -14.40
CA ILE A 191 -2.24 -0.08 -14.93
C ILE A 191 -1.05 -0.72 -15.65
N LYS A 192 -0.78 -2.00 -15.33
CA LYS A 192 0.20 -2.79 -16.07
C LYS A 192 -0.28 -3.00 -17.51
N PRO A 193 0.54 -2.73 -18.52
CA PRO A 193 0.18 -3.06 -19.90
C PRO A 193 -0.21 -4.53 -20.10
N ALA A 194 -0.98 -4.78 -21.18
CA ALA A 194 -1.40 -6.13 -21.60
C ALA A 194 -0.20 -6.96 -22.08
#